data_eac0025d192d52a24b5dc06a52225d97
#
_entry.id   eac0025d192d52a24b5dc06a52225d97
#
_cell.length_a   1.000
_cell.length_b   1.000
_cell.length_c   1.000
_cell.angle_alpha   90.00
_cell.angle_beta   90.00
_cell.angle_gamma   90.00
#
_symmetry.space_group_name_H-M   'P 1'
#
loop_
_entity.id
_entity.type
_entity.pdbx_description
1 polymer ?
#
loop_
_entity_poly.entity_id
_entity_poly.type
_entity_poly.pdbx_seq_one_letter_code
_entity_poly.pdbx_strand_id
1 'polypeptide(L)'
;MDSRIFFKYIRRAMRLIPGNKLELGIVDSKGALLEMTPQMRSTHLYICGSTGTGKSKMIESLVRQDIQQWHKSKCGALIIDPHGSLYDSLINWMAWNGDSLKHVPIVPIDLRQNDWTIAYNVMRQRLAGDPAVAINNFVLAMAYVFNTDGTHETPLFARLCKEILWALYEKKLTILEAEYLMDRVDKRVRSELTQGLSKHSAAKGWAFNNVLSPRDFNAQFSSTDNRFNPFLDIEKLRLMFGQNGTSLDLGKAIEDGQIIIANVSTQGGCVSEEGAALFATILLSDLWTAAKERGKGTEEGDVKPFYVYIDEFQNFVTPTIAKNLDQARGFGLHLTLANQFPRQILHAGANGAQVYDSVMANARSKVVFSLEGKENLEPLAYSLFMGVMNPDEIKLELYSTKVMEIVEETRTIRSTSESSSEGEGIFAGQTITESEGGAIYGGDQQDARLWNKSGAISDGTSRMSIRGRGSSESEVPVFRNILGKEKSSVQFRPLTELIHRAMAALFDQDQRHGVARLVGMRAPVNMVTPTVAKMPTTKKMADSFLTRVYEKLPFALKSADAHKQIEERQQKLVSGNSDADDAEPVPAKRKIS
;
A
#
# COMPACT_ATOMS: atom_id res chain seq x y z
N MET A 1 -40.42 8.62 -9.88
CA MET A 1 -39.35 8.97 -8.91
C MET A 1 -39.45 10.46 -8.67
N ASP A 2 -39.75 10.86 -7.43
CA ASP A 2 -39.98 12.28 -7.10
C ASP A 2 -38.74 13.11 -7.47
N SER A 3 -38.92 14.17 -8.26
CA SER A 3 -37.83 15.04 -8.70
C SER A 3 -37.00 15.59 -7.54
N ARG A 4 -37.62 15.79 -6.37
CA ARG A 4 -36.92 16.20 -5.13
C ARG A 4 -35.96 15.16 -4.61
N ILE A 5 -36.29 13.86 -4.71
CA ILE A 5 -35.42 12.74 -4.31
C ILE A 5 -34.27 12.62 -5.30
N PHE A 6 -34.54 12.78 -6.61
CA PHE A 6 -33.52 12.76 -7.66
C PHE A 6 -32.52 13.92 -7.51
N PHE A 7 -33.00 15.15 -7.26
CA PHE A 7 -32.14 16.31 -7.00
C PHE A 7 -31.34 16.18 -5.68
N LYS A 8 -31.92 15.54 -4.64
CA LYS A 8 -31.21 15.25 -3.40
C LYS A 8 -30.08 14.23 -3.64
N TYR A 9 -30.32 13.20 -4.47
CA TYR A 9 -29.31 12.20 -4.87
C TYR A 9 -28.20 12.83 -5.73
N ILE A 10 -28.53 13.68 -6.70
CA ILE A 10 -27.53 14.37 -7.52
C ILE A 10 -26.70 15.35 -6.67
N ARG A 11 -27.32 16.13 -5.78
CA ARG A 11 -26.59 17.00 -4.84
C ARG A 11 -25.68 16.17 -3.94
N ARG A 12 -26.10 15.00 -3.49
CA ARG A 12 -25.28 14.08 -2.68
C ARG A 12 -24.12 13.51 -3.48
N ALA A 13 -24.34 13.13 -4.74
CA ALA A 13 -23.29 12.65 -5.65
C ALA A 13 -22.31 13.74 -6.10
N MET A 14 -22.75 15.01 -6.08
CA MET A 14 -21.93 16.18 -6.43
C MET A 14 -21.30 16.89 -5.23
N ARG A 15 -21.58 16.47 -3.97
CA ARG A 15 -20.87 17.01 -2.81
C ARG A 15 -19.39 16.66 -2.91
N LEU A 16 -18.58 17.67 -3.15
CA LEU A 16 -17.13 17.54 -3.09
C LEU A 16 -16.73 17.24 -1.64
N ILE A 17 -16.02 16.14 -1.43
CA ILE A 17 -15.41 15.88 -0.12
C ILE A 17 -14.42 17.00 0.14
N PRO A 18 -14.51 17.72 1.30
CA PRO A 18 -13.55 18.75 1.63
C PRO A 18 -12.16 18.16 1.76
N GLY A 19 -11.14 18.97 1.53
CA GLY A 19 -9.75 18.57 1.65
C GLY A 19 -8.90 19.08 0.49
N ASN A 20 -7.65 18.64 0.50
CA ASN A 20 -6.65 19.07 -0.47
C ASN A 20 -6.52 18.10 -1.64
N LYS A 21 -6.36 18.65 -2.84
CA LYS A 21 -5.76 17.91 -3.95
C LYS A 21 -4.28 17.72 -3.68
N LEU A 22 -3.75 16.55 -4.05
CA LEU A 22 -2.33 16.23 -3.95
C LEU A 22 -1.75 15.99 -5.34
N GLU A 23 -0.57 16.56 -5.57
CA GLU A 23 0.26 16.29 -6.73
C GLU A 23 1.13 15.07 -6.44
N LEU A 24 0.91 13.98 -7.16
CA LEU A 24 1.66 12.73 -6.99
C LEU A 24 2.94 12.72 -7.83
N GLY A 25 2.92 13.33 -9.00
CA GLY A 25 4.03 13.35 -9.93
C GLY A 25 3.65 13.79 -11.33
N ILE A 26 4.56 13.62 -12.26
CA ILE A 26 4.38 13.91 -13.68
C ILE A 26 4.27 12.60 -14.45
N VAL A 27 3.29 12.49 -15.33
CA VAL A 27 3.11 11.34 -16.22
C VAL A 27 4.16 11.39 -17.32
N ASP A 28 5.04 10.38 -17.38
CA ASP A 28 6.19 10.34 -18.30
C ASP A 28 5.82 10.57 -19.77
N SER A 29 4.75 9.94 -20.23
CA SER A 29 4.39 9.97 -21.65
C SER A 29 3.76 11.29 -22.13
N LYS A 30 3.29 12.13 -21.18
CA LYS A 30 2.48 13.32 -21.51
C LYS A 30 2.99 14.59 -20.85
N GLY A 31 3.95 14.52 -19.93
CA GLY A 31 4.37 15.65 -19.10
C GLY A 31 3.22 16.25 -18.26
N ALA A 32 2.08 15.55 -18.16
CA ALA A 32 0.91 16.01 -17.45
C ALA A 32 1.05 15.73 -15.95
N LEU A 33 0.56 16.64 -15.12
CA LEU A 33 0.56 16.48 -13.69
C LEU A 33 -0.47 15.41 -13.28
N LEU A 34 -0.05 14.44 -12.47
CA LEU A 34 -0.92 13.44 -11.88
C LEU A 34 -1.41 13.94 -10.52
N GLU A 35 -2.68 14.29 -10.46
CA GLU A 35 -3.33 14.78 -9.24
C GLU A 35 -4.24 13.73 -8.61
N MET A 36 -4.28 13.70 -7.28
CA MET A 36 -5.21 12.93 -6.48
C MET A 36 -6.20 13.85 -5.78
N THR A 37 -7.48 13.72 -6.11
CA THR A 37 -8.54 14.53 -5.50
C THR A 37 -8.91 14.03 -4.11
N PRO A 38 -9.60 14.84 -3.26
CA PRO A 38 -10.10 14.37 -1.97
C PRO A 38 -11.01 13.13 -2.08
N GLN A 39 -11.81 13.03 -3.14
CA GLN A 39 -12.65 11.86 -3.40
C GLN A 39 -11.83 10.59 -3.66
N MET A 40 -10.72 10.71 -4.40
CA MET A 40 -9.79 9.60 -4.61
C MET A 40 -9.07 9.23 -3.30
N ARG A 41 -8.68 10.24 -2.50
CA ARG A 41 -8.04 10.02 -1.18
C ARG A 41 -8.94 9.26 -0.21
N SER A 42 -10.27 9.47 -0.27
CA SER A 42 -11.22 8.76 0.60
C SER A 42 -11.24 7.25 0.39
N THR A 43 -10.72 6.76 -0.74
CA THR A 43 -10.60 5.33 -1.06
C THR A 43 -9.20 4.78 -0.80
N HIS A 44 -8.43 5.48 0.02
CA HIS A 44 -7.08 5.13 0.47
C HIS A 44 -6.04 5.04 -0.66
N LEU A 45 -4.78 5.19 -0.29
CA LEU A 45 -3.62 5.08 -1.16
C LEU A 45 -2.66 4.01 -0.61
N TYR A 46 -2.27 3.07 -1.46
CA TYR A 46 -1.24 2.10 -1.16
C TYR A 46 0.02 2.38 -1.98
N ILE A 47 1.15 2.51 -1.31
CA ILE A 47 2.46 2.79 -1.90
C ILE A 47 3.37 1.60 -1.63
N CYS A 48 3.93 1.01 -2.68
CA CYS A 48 4.79 -0.15 -2.56
C CYS A 48 6.05 0.00 -3.41
N GLY A 49 7.17 -0.58 -2.96
CA GLY A 49 8.43 -0.57 -3.70
C GLY A 49 9.64 -0.83 -2.82
N SER A 50 10.73 -1.30 -3.38
CA SER A 50 11.97 -1.63 -2.67
C SER A 50 12.59 -0.43 -1.95
N THR A 51 13.54 -0.67 -1.06
CA THR A 51 14.26 0.39 -0.35
C THR A 51 15.00 1.30 -1.33
N GLY A 52 14.96 2.62 -1.09
CA GLY A 52 15.65 3.60 -1.93
C GLY A 52 14.92 4.00 -3.22
N THR A 53 13.77 3.40 -3.56
CA THR A 53 13.01 3.72 -4.78
C THR A 53 12.25 5.05 -4.74
N GLY A 54 12.01 5.62 -3.53
CA GLY A 54 11.39 6.93 -3.38
C GLY A 54 10.11 6.98 -2.56
N LYS A 55 9.64 5.87 -1.97
CA LYS A 55 8.40 5.80 -1.16
C LYS A 55 8.29 6.89 -0.09
N SER A 56 9.24 6.92 0.86
CA SER A 56 9.21 7.87 1.99
C SER A 56 9.33 9.31 1.51
N LYS A 57 10.03 9.56 0.38
CA LYS A 57 10.09 10.90 -0.24
C LYS A 57 8.76 11.28 -0.91
N MET A 58 8.04 10.32 -1.46
CA MET A 58 6.68 10.56 -1.93
C MET A 58 5.76 10.91 -0.76
N ILE A 59 5.76 10.13 0.33
CA ILE A 59 4.99 10.45 1.54
C ILE A 59 5.34 11.85 2.05
N GLU A 60 6.63 12.17 2.15
CA GLU A 60 7.10 13.50 2.56
C GLU A 60 6.52 14.62 1.68
N SER A 61 6.51 14.43 0.35
CA SER A 61 5.93 15.39 -0.59
C SER A 61 4.43 15.59 -0.33
N LEU A 62 3.68 14.51 -0.12
CA LEU A 62 2.25 14.56 0.14
C LEU A 62 1.93 15.27 1.46
N VAL A 63 2.67 14.95 2.53
CA VAL A 63 2.53 15.58 3.85
C VAL A 63 2.86 17.07 3.79
N ARG A 64 3.94 17.46 3.09
CA ARG A 64 4.30 18.88 2.91
C ARG A 64 3.17 19.65 2.22
N GLN A 65 2.54 19.07 1.19
CA GLN A 65 1.40 19.68 0.50
C GLN A 65 0.19 19.84 1.43
N ASP A 66 -0.14 18.85 2.25
CA ASP A 66 -1.22 18.95 3.23
C ASP A 66 -0.96 20.06 4.26
N ILE A 67 0.27 20.15 4.78
CA ILE A 67 0.68 21.21 5.71
C ILE A 67 0.59 22.58 5.06
N GLN A 68 1.09 22.76 3.83
CA GLN A 68 1.02 24.03 3.10
C GLN A 68 -0.40 24.50 2.83
N GLN A 69 -1.29 23.56 2.54
CA GLN A 69 -2.70 23.85 2.22
C GLN A 69 -3.62 23.83 3.45
N TRP A 70 -3.07 23.60 4.65
CA TRP A 70 -3.85 23.46 5.88
C TRP A 70 -4.76 24.67 6.14
N HIS A 71 -4.31 25.89 5.84
CA HIS A 71 -5.10 27.12 6.06
C HIS A 71 -6.43 27.13 5.30
N LYS A 72 -6.53 26.38 4.19
CA LYS A 72 -7.74 26.24 3.36
C LYS A 72 -8.59 25.06 3.81
N SER A 73 -7.96 23.91 4.03
CA SER A 73 -8.68 22.67 4.33
C SER A 73 -9.04 22.51 5.79
N LYS A 74 -8.18 23.03 6.69
CA LYS A 74 -8.22 22.74 8.13
C LYS A 74 -8.24 21.26 8.47
N CYS A 75 -7.84 20.39 7.52
CA CYS A 75 -7.77 18.94 7.73
C CYS A 75 -6.51 18.60 8.51
N GLY A 76 -6.67 17.78 9.55
CA GLY A 76 -5.55 17.25 10.32
C GLY A 76 -4.94 16.03 9.68
N ALA A 77 -3.80 15.62 10.22
CA ALA A 77 -3.12 14.40 9.81
C ALA A 77 -2.38 13.74 10.97
N LEU A 78 -2.24 12.40 10.90
CA LEU A 78 -1.31 11.63 11.69
C LEU A 78 -0.28 11.01 10.76
N ILE A 79 0.99 11.23 11.04
CA ILE A 79 2.14 10.65 10.33
C ILE A 79 2.89 9.75 11.30
N ILE A 80 3.07 8.48 10.95
CA ILE A 80 3.85 7.52 11.74
C ILE A 80 5.10 7.14 10.97
N ASP A 81 6.26 7.41 11.56
CA ASP A 81 7.58 7.14 10.99
C ASP A 81 8.37 6.20 11.92
N PRO A 82 8.53 4.91 11.56
CA PRO A 82 9.32 3.96 12.34
C PRO A 82 10.83 4.10 12.16
N HIS A 83 11.28 4.87 11.16
CA HIS A 83 12.71 5.06 10.90
C HIS A 83 13.25 6.41 11.38
N GLY A 84 12.40 7.39 11.62
CA GLY A 84 12.77 8.73 12.06
C GLY A 84 13.24 9.67 10.93
N SER A 85 13.57 9.15 9.75
CA SER A 85 14.09 9.94 8.64
C SER A 85 13.05 10.86 8.00
N LEU A 86 11.81 10.43 7.91
CA LEU A 86 10.68 11.22 7.45
C LEU A 86 10.36 12.34 8.44
N TYR A 87 10.34 12.01 9.74
CA TYR A 87 10.17 12.98 10.83
C TYR A 87 11.21 14.09 10.75
N ASP A 88 12.51 13.73 10.72
CA ASP A 88 13.61 14.68 10.67
C ASP A 88 13.53 15.59 9.45
N SER A 89 13.18 15.03 8.29
CA SER A 89 13.03 15.77 7.04
C SER A 89 11.87 16.77 7.11
N LEU A 90 10.73 16.37 7.69
CA LEU A 90 9.58 17.25 7.90
C LEU A 90 9.87 18.35 8.92
N ILE A 91 10.50 18.03 10.06
CA ILE A 91 10.88 19.03 11.07
C ILE A 91 11.86 20.05 10.48
N ASN A 92 12.89 19.60 9.77
CA ASN A 92 13.84 20.49 9.11
C ASN A 92 13.17 21.41 8.09
N TRP A 93 12.24 20.86 7.29
CA TRP A 93 11.49 21.65 6.32
C TRP A 93 10.55 22.66 7.01
N MET A 94 9.87 22.28 8.08
CA MET A 94 9.02 23.18 8.86
C MET A 94 9.82 24.26 9.59
N ALA A 95 10.98 23.91 10.14
CA ALA A 95 11.87 24.88 10.79
C ALA A 95 12.37 25.94 9.81
N TRP A 96 12.67 25.55 8.55
CA TRP A 96 13.05 26.47 7.50
C TRP A 96 11.91 27.41 7.08
N ASN A 97 10.68 26.90 7.03
CA ASN A 97 9.49 27.65 6.63
C ASN A 97 8.67 28.21 7.81
N GLY A 98 9.27 28.29 9.00
CA GLY A 98 8.56 28.51 10.25
C GLY A 98 7.58 29.69 10.28
N ASP A 99 7.91 30.80 9.66
CA ASP A 99 7.03 31.99 9.63
C ASP A 99 5.76 31.78 8.81
N SER A 100 5.84 31.06 7.71
CA SER A 100 4.68 30.75 6.86
C SER A 100 3.78 29.68 7.45
N LEU A 101 4.31 28.83 8.33
CA LEU A 101 3.60 27.70 8.94
C LEU A 101 3.17 27.92 10.40
N LYS A 102 3.39 29.13 10.97
CA LYS A 102 3.09 29.44 12.39
C LYS A 102 1.64 29.22 12.82
N HIS A 103 0.72 29.16 11.86
CA HIS A 103 -0.71 28.95 12.08
C HIS A 103 -1.15 27.50 12.01
N VAL A 104 -0.25 26.60 11.60
CA VAL A 104 -0.54 25.15 11.52
C VAL A 104 -0.36 24.52 12.91
N PRO A 105 -1.37 23.86 13.46
CA PRO A 105 -1.26 23.21 14.76
C PRO A 105 -0.48 21.91 14.66
N ILE A 106 0.82 21.97 14.89
CA ILE A 106 1.75 20.84 14.78
C ILE A 106 1.94 20.22 16.16
N VAL A 107 1.87 18.89 16.23
CA VAL A 107 2.13 18.10 17.43
C VAL A 107 3.25 17.10 17.11
N PRO A 108 4.52 17.45 17.40
CA PRO A 108 5.64 16.53 17.22
C PRO A 108 5.72 15.57 18.41
N ILE A 109 5.78 14.28 18.11
CA ILE A 109 6.06 13.23 19.10
C ILE A 109 7.33 12.55 18.65
N ASP A 110 8.38 12.59 19.46
CA ASP A 110 9.65 11.94 19.16
C ASP A 110 10.08 11.04 20.32
N LEU A 111 10.06 9.73 20.08
CA LEU A 111 10.45 8.74 21.09
C LEU A 111 11.98 8.67 21.30
N ARG A 112 12.78 9.32 20.45
CA ARG A 112 14.25 9.30 20.55
C ARG A 112 14.84 10.35 21.48
N GLN A 113 14.06 11.39 21.84
CA GLN A 113 14.56 12.51 22.62
C GLN A 113 13.94 12.51 24.03
N ASN A 114 14.72 12.96 25.01
CA ASN A 114 14.34 12.96 26.42
C ASN A 114 14.12 14.36 27.02
N ASP A 115 14.29 15.44 26.25
CA ASP A 115 14.13 16.81 26.77
C ASP A 115 12.68 17.20 27.00
N TRP A 116 11.81 16.78 26.08
CA TRP A 116 10.39 17.03 26.11
C TRP A 116 9.57 15.75 26.06
N THR A 117 8.43 15.74 26.71
CA THR A 117 7.45 14.67 26.66
C THR A 117 6.07 15.22 26.29
N ILE A 118 5.32 14.44 25.52
CA ILE A 118 3.91 14.68 25.24
C ILE A 118 3.09 13.84 26.20
N ALA A 119 2.29 14.47 27.05
CA ALA A 119 1.39 13.77 27.94
C ALA A 119 0.34 13.00 27.13
N TYR A 120 0.29 11.69 27.34
CA TYR A 120 -0.65 10.79 26.69
C TYR A 120 -1.30 9.86 27.70
N ASN A 121 -2.39 10.29 28.31
CA ASN A 121 -3.11 9.50 29.30
C ASN A 121 -4.24 8.72 28.63
N VAL A 122 -4.08 7.41 28.48
CA VAL A 122 -5.06 6.52 27.86
C VAL A 122 -6.40 6.48 28.59
N MET A 123 -6.42 6.75 29.90
CA MET A 123 -7.63 6.79 30.70
C MET A 123 -8.43 8.08 30.53
N ARG A 124 -7.82 9.12 29.97
CA ARG A 124 -8.45 10.45 29.78
C ARG A 124 -8.78 10.78 28.33
N GLN A 125 -8.56 9.85 27.41
CA GLN A 125 -9.01 10.07 26.04
C GLN A 125 -10.53 10.21 26.05
N ARG A 126 -11.06 11.23 25.38
CA ARG A 126 -12.51 11.39 25.15
C ARG A 126 -13.02 10.40 24.11
N LEU A 127 -12.68 9.15 24.32
CA LEU A 127 -13.03 8.04 23.47
C LEU A 127 -14.37 7.51 23.96
N ALA A 128 -15.42 7.82 23.28
CA ALA A 128 -16.74 7.35 23.62
C ALA A 128 -17.25 7.82 25.01
N GLY A 129 -18.53 7.97 25.15
CA GLY A 129 -19.15 8.23 26.46
C GLY A 129 -19.03 7.08 27.47
N ASP A 130 -18.43 5.95 27.08
CA ASP A 130 -18.23 4.77 27.91
C ASP A 130 -16.74 4.43 28.04
N PRO A 131 -16.15 4.52 29.26
CA PRO A 131 -14.76 4.17 29.51
C PRO A 131 -14.44 2.69 29.20
N ALA A 132 -15.42 1.82 29.19
CA ALA A 132 -15.23 0.42 28.83
C ALA A 132 -14.65 0.24 27.41
N VAL A 133 -14.98 1.16 26.49
CA VAL A 133 -14.47 1.11 25.11
C VAL A 133 -12.98 1.42 25.09
N ALA A 134 -12.53 2.47 25.79
CA ALA A 134 -11.10 2.82 25.88
C ALA A 134 -10.30 1.68 26.55
N ILE A 135 -10.82 1.16 27.66
CA ILE A 135 -10.20 0.03 28.37
C ILE A 135 -10.10 -1.22 27.47
N ASN A 136 -11.14 -1.57 26.75
CA ASN A 136 -11.11 -2.71 25.82
C ASN A 136 -10.10 -2.51 24.69
N ASN A 137 -10.02 -1.31 24.11
CA ASN A 137 -9.07 -1.01 23.03
C ASN A 137 -7.64 -1.12 23.51
N PHE A 138 -7.37 -0.61 24.72
CA PHE A 138 -6.05 -0.73 25.32
C PHE A 138 -5.66 -2.19 25.57
N VAL A 139 -6.58 -2.99 26.14
CA VAL A 139 -6.35 -4.44 26.35
C VAL A 139 -6.07 -5.16 25.05
N LEU A 140 -6.80 -4.85 23.98
CA LEU A 140 -6.57 -5.43 22.66
C LEU A 140 -5.22 -5.01 22.06
N ALA A 141 -4.81 -3.76 22.23
CA ALA A 141 -3.50 -3.28 21.78
C ALA A 141 -2.36 -4.00 22.52
N MET A 142 -2.48 -4.13 23.84
CA MET A 142 -1.54 -4.88 24.67
C MET A 142 -1.47 -6.36 24.26
N ALA A 143 -2.62 -7.00 24.12
CA ALA A 143 -2.69 -8.40 23.74
C ALA A 143 -2.01 -8.62 22.38
N TYR A 144 -2.20 -7.70 21.45
CA TYR A 144 -1.61 -7.80 20.12
C TYR A 144 -0.08 -7.72 20.14
N VAL A 145 0.48 -6.70 20.79
CA VAL A 145 1.94 -6.47 20.81
C VAL A 145 2.69 -7.61 21.49
N PHE A 146 2.11 -8.17 22.55
CA PHE A 146 2.75 -9.24 23.34
C PHE A 146 2.36 -10.66 22.89
N ASN A 147 1.51 -10.82 21.86
CA ASN A 147 1.08 -12.13 21.37
C ASN A 147 1.72 -12.45 20.03
N THR A 148 3.04 -12.58 20.02
CA THR A 148 3.83 -12.86 18.81
C THR A 148 3.54 -14.23 18.19
N ASP A 149 3.01 -15.18 18.96
CA ASP A 149 2.84 -16.59 18.54
C ASP A 149 1.41 -16.94 18.08
N GLY A 150 0.51 -15.96 17.97
CA GLY A 150 -0.87 -16.18 17.49
C GLY A 150 -1.73 -17.09 18.38
N THR A 151 -1.22 -17.49 19.54
CA THR A 151 -2.00 -18.25 20.53
C THR A 151 -2.90 -17.27 21.28
N HIS A 152 -4.18 -17.60 21.26
CA HIS A 152 -5.31 -16.82 21.78
C HIS A 152 -5.01 -16.00 23.03
N GLU A 153 -5.67 -14.82 23.12
CA GLU A 153 -5.77 -14.01 24.34
C GLU A 153 -5.87 -14.93 25.54
N THR A 154 -4.96 -14.78 26.50
CA THR A 154 -5.16 -15.47 27.76
C THR A 154 -6.33 -14.77 28.47
N PRO A 155 -7.50 -15.43 28.65
CA PRO A 155 -8.70 -14.80 29.23
C PRO A 155 -8.40 -14.17 30.60
N LEU A 156 -7.43 -14.74 31.31
CA LEU A 156 -6.97 -14.25 32.59
C LEU A 156 -6.30 -12.87 32.45
N PHE A 157 -5.37 -12.68 31.50
CA PHE A 157 -4.74 -11.39 31.25
C PHE A 157 -5.77 -10.31 30.93
N ALA A 158 -6.67 -10.58 29.98
CA ALA A 158 -7.70 -9.62 29.57
C ALA A 158 -8.58 -9.22 30.76
N ARG A 159 -8.95 -10.17 31.62
CA ARG A 159 -9.72 -9.91 32.83
C ARG A 159 -8.95 -9.03 33.82
N LEU A 160 -7.73 -9.41 34.16
CA LEU A 160 -6.93 -8.69 35.15
C LEU A 160 -6.57 -7.28 34.66
N CYS A 161 -6.19 -7.14 33.40
CA CYS A 161 -5.92 -5.85 32.79
C CYS A 161 -7.14 -4.91 32.89
N LYS A 162 -8.36 -5.43 32.61
CA LYS A 162 -9.60 -4.65 32.80
C LYS A 162 -9.85 -4.27 34.25
N GLU A 163 -9.60 -5.17 35.20
CA GLU A 163 -9.75 -4.90 36.63
C GLU A 163 -8.80 -3.81 37.09
N ILE A 164 -7.54 -3.84 36.62
CA ILE A 164 -6.53 -2.79 36.90
C ILE A 164 -6.98 -1.46 36.32
N LEU A 165 -7.26 -1.43 35.01
CA LEU A 165 -7.59 -0.20 34.30
C LEU A 165 -8.88 0.45 34.81
N TRP A 166 -9.89 -0.32 35.22
CA TRP A 166 -11.10 0.21 35.88
C TRP A 166 -10.78 0.87 37.22
N ALA A 167 -9.95 0.24 38.05
CA ALA A 167 -9.56 0.83 39.32
C ALA A 167 -8.83 2.16 39.10
N LEU A 168 -7.88 2.19 38.17
CA LEU A 168 -7.14 3.41 37.83
C LEU A 168 -8.05 4.52 37.27
N TYR A 169 -9.01 4.15 36.42
CA TYR A 169 -9.98 5.09 35.85
C TYR A 169 -10.84 5.74 36.95
N GLU A 170 -11.46 4.94 37.85
CA GLU A 170 -12.31 5.44 38.91
C GLU A 170 -11.56 6.31 39.92
N LYS A 171 -10.29 5.96 40.17
CA LYS A 171 -9.41 6.75 41.04
C LYS A 171 -8.74 7.94 40.34
N LYS A 172 -9.04 8.19 39.06
CA LYS A 172 -8.47 9.28 38.24
C LYS A 172 -6.93 9.22 38.20
N LEU A 173 -6.37 8.04 38.17
CA LEU A 173 -4.92 7.75 38.14
C LEU A 173 -4.45 7.51 36.70
N THR A 174 -3.17 7.23 36.54
CA THR A 174 -2.53 6.90 35.28
C THR A 174 -2.18 5.41 35.24
N ILE A 175 -1.67 4.94 34.09
CA ILE A 175 -1.25 3.54 33.96
C ILE A 175 -0.08 3.18 34.88
N LEU A 176 0.72 4.15 35.33
CA LEU A 176 1.87 3.90 36.20
C LEU A 176 1.44 3.36 37.56
N GLU A 177 0.30 3.79 38.05
CA GLU A 177 -0.20 3.31 39.34
C GLU A 177 -0.70 1.87 39.31
N ALA A 178 -0.70 1.22 38.11
CA ALA A 178 -0.87 -0.24 38.02
C ALA A 178 0.18 -1.01 38.82
N GLU A 179 1.39 -0.46 38.96
CA GLU A 179 2.46 -1.01 39.79
C GLU A 179 1.97 -1.32 41.22
N TYR A 180 1.28 -0.36 41.87
CA TYR A 180 0.76 -0.56 43.24
C TYR A 180 -0.38 -1.58 43.31
N LEU A 181 -1.15 -1.72 42.24
CA LEU A 181 -2.22 -2.73 42.16
C LEU A 181 -1.66 -4.15 41.98
N MET A 182 -0.48 -4.27 41.35
CA MET A 182 0.23 -5.53 41.12
C MET A 182 1.29 -5.82 42.15
N ASP A 183 1.56 -4.88 43.09
CA ASP A 183 2.55 -5.09 44.15
C ASP A 183 2.18 -6.28 45.04
N ARG A 184 3.17 -7.16 45.23
CA ARG A 184 3.06 -8.41 46.00
C ARG A 184 3.22 -8.20 47.48
N VAL A 185 3.96 -7.15 47.84
CA VAL A 185 4.43 -6.91 49.21
C VAL A 185 3.54 -5.91 49.94
N ASP A 186 3.30 -4.74 49.34
CA ASP A 186 2.46 -3.69 49.95
C ASP A 186 0.98 -3.86 49.58
N LYS A 187 0.26 -4.56 50.47
CA LYS A 187 -1.20 -4.70 50.36
C LYS A 187 -1.97 -3.45 50.76
N ARG A 188 -1.34 -2.51 51.48
CA ARG A 188 -2.03 -1.33 52.01
C ARG A 188 -2.46 -0.41 50.89
N VAL A 189 -1.52 0.04 50.04
CA VAL A 189 -1.83 0.93 48.90
C VAL A 189 -2.83 0.26 47.97
N ARG A 190 -2.64 -1.02 47.65
CA ARG A 190 -3.61 -1.78 46.81
C ARG A 190 -5.01 -1.78 47.44
N SER A 191 -5.13 -2.03 48.74
CA SER A 191 -6.42 -2.03 49.41
C SER A 191 -7.10 -0.66 49.39
N GLU A 192 -6.34 0.41 49.60
CA GLU A 192 -6.83 1.80 49.52
C GLU A 192 -7.29 2.17 48.11
N LEU A 193 -6.54 1.78 47.07
CA LEU A 193 -6.90 2.03 45.68
C LEU A 193 -8.13 1.25 45.23
N THR A 194 -8.37 0.07 45.79
CA THR A 194 -9.50 -0.79 45.42
C THR A 194 -10.71 -0.64 46.34
N GLN A 195 -10.59 0.13 47.43
CA GLN A 195 -11.69 0.43 48.33
C GLN A 195 -12.67 1.43 47.69
N GLY A 196 -13.96 1.19 47.81
CA GLY A 196 -15.02 2.09 47.36
C GLY A 196 -15.19 2.18 45.84
N LEU A 197 -14.60 1.23 45.09
CA LEU A 197 -14.86 1.12 43.65
C LEU A 197 -16.31 0.82 43.38
N SER A 198 -16.81 1.27 42.23
CA SER A 198 -18.18 1.06 41.80
C SER A 198 -18.55 -0.43 41.75
N LYS A 199 -19.85 -0.74 41.71
CA LYS A 199 -20.34 -2.13 41.59
C LYS A 199 -20.13 -2.72 40.19
N HIS A 200 -19.28 -2.12 39.36
CA HIS A 200 -18.94 -2.65 38.06
C HIS A 200 -18.33 -4.07 38.19
N SER A 201 -18.53 -4.90 37.18
CA SER A 201 -18.08 -6.31 37.22
C SER A 201 -16.55 -6.44 37.41
N ALA A 202 -15.79 -5.53 36.80
CA ALA A 202 -14.33 -5.49 36.95
C ALA A 202 -13.89 -5.11 38.38
N ALA A 203 -14.60 -4.20 39.05
CA ALA A 203 -14.31 -3.83 40.45
C ALA A 203 -14.56 -4.99 41.43
N LYS A 204 -15.50 -5.90 41.14
CA LYS A 204 -15.76 -7.07 41.97
C LYS A 204 -14.60 -8.07 42.04
N GLY A 205 -13.75 -8.09 41.01
CA GLY A 205 -12.55 -8.93 40.97
C GLY A 205 -11.58 -8.61 42.10
N TRP A 206 -11.53 -7.34 42.55
CA TRP A 206 -10.63 -6.93 43.62
C TRP A 206 -11.01 -7.47 44.99
N ALA A 207 -12.30 -7.76 45.24
CA ALA A 207 -12.70 -8.42 46.46
C ALA A 207 -12.09 -9.83 46.61
N PHE A 208 -11.93 -10.55 45.46
CA PHE A 208 -11.24 -11.83 45.39
C PHE A 208 -9.72 -11.66 45.40
N ASN A 209 -9.18 -10.79 44.57
CA ASN A 209 -7.73 -10.62 44.42
C ASN A 209 -7.06 -10.17 45.72
N ASN A 210 -7.71 -9.33 46.53
CA ASN A 210 -7.17 -8.85 47.82
C ASN A 210 -7.07 -9.91 48.90
N VAL A 211 -7.79 -11.02 48.81
CA VAL A 211 -7.76 -12.14 49.79
C VAL A 211 -6.81 -13.27 49.37
N LEU A 212 -6.24 -13.22 48.17
CA LEU A 212 -5.31 -14.21 47.67
C LEU A 212 -4.04 -14.25 48.55
N SER A 213 -3.46 -15.47 48.69
CA SER A 213 -2.13 -15.60 49.25
C SER A 213 -1.09 -14.91 48.36
N PRO A 214 0.06 -14.44 48.86
CA PRO A 214 1.11 -13.84 48.04
C PRO A 214 1.58 -14.74 46.89
N ARG A 215 1.59 -16.05 47.10
CA ARG A 215 1.98 -17.05 46.09
C ARG A 215 0.94 -17.10 44.95
N ASP A 216 -0.34 -17.19 45.30
CA ASP A 216 -1.43 -17.29 44.31
C ASP A 216 -1.62 -15.98 43.57
N PHE A 217 -1.48 -14.84 44.27
CA PHE A 217 -1.49 -13.52 43.66
C PHE A 217 -0.37 -13.39 42.62
N ASN A 218 0.85 -13.77 42.98
CA ASN A 218 2.00 -13.74 42.08
C ASN A 218 1.76 -14.64 40.84
N ALA A 219 1.31 -15.88 41.08
CA ALA A 219 1.01 -16.80 39.96
C ALA A 219 -0.03 -16.24 38.99
N GLN A 220 -1.00 -15.48 39.51
CA GLN A 220 -2.08 -14.90 38.73
C GLN A 220 -1.66 -13.62 37.99
N PHE A 221 -0.89 -12.74 38.61
CA PHE A 221 -0.55 -11.42 38.07
C PHE A 221 0.77 -11.35 37.31
N SER A 222 1.70 -12.30 37.47
CA SER A 222 3.04 -12.21 36.85
C SER A 222 3.03 -11.99 35.34
N SER A 223 2.14 -12.65 34.62
CA SER A 223 2.00 -12.48 33.17
C SER A 223 1.45 -11.09 32.79
N THR A 224 0.59 -10.52 33.63
CA THR A 224 0.04 -9.18 33.44
C THR A 224 1.09 -8.13 33.77
N ASP A 225 1.82 -8.30 34.87
CA ASP A 225 2.92 -7.46 35.30
C ASP A 225 3.97 -7.28 34.21
N ASN A 226 4.45 -8.38 33.63
CA ASN A 226 5.42 -8.35 32.53
C ASN A 226 4.96 -7.52 31.33
N ARG A 227 3.65 -7.45 31.07
CA ARG A 227 3.10 -6.66 29.96
C ARG A 227 2.96 -5.18 30.28
N PHE A 228 2.90 -4.81 31.56
CA PHE A 228 2.92 -3.41 31.99
C PHE A 228 4.34 -2.83 32.07
N ASN A 229 5.38 -3.68 32.18
CA ASN A 229 6.77 -3.25 32.31
C ASN A 229 7.22 -2.18 31.28
N PRO A 230 6.83 -2.22 29.98
CA PRO A 230 7.22 -1.18 29.06
C PRO A 230 6.77 0.23 29.47
N PHE A 231 5.65 0.36 30.19
CA PHE A 231 5.18 1.66 30.69
C PHE A 231 5.88 2.07 31.99
N LEU A 232 6.36 1.09 32.75
CA LEU A 232 6.99 1.31 34.07
C LEU A 232 8.50 1.53 33.94
N ASP A 233 9.16 0.75 33.08
CA ASP A 233 10.63 0.66 33.00
C ASP A 233 11.21 1.56 31.89
N ILE A 234 10.48 1.76 30.78
CA ILE A 234 10.96 2.61 29.69
C ILE A 234 10.66 4.07 30.04
N GLU A 235 11.71 4.81 30.40
CA GLU A 235 11.63 6.19 30.86
C GLU A 235 10.75 7.07 29.97
N LYS A 236 10.93 7.01 28.66
CA LYS A 236 10.15 7.80 27.72
C LYS A 236 8.64 7.51 27.79
N LEU A 237 8.27 6.24 27.83
CA LEU A 237 6.86 5.84 27.94
C LEU A 237 6.30 6.16 29.33
N ARG A 238 7.11 5.95 30.38
CA ARG A 238 6.77 6.32 31.76
C ARG A 238 6.38 7.80 31.86
N LEU A 239 7.21 8.68 31.28
CA LEU A 239 6.92 10.12 31.27
C LEU A 239 5.69 10.48 30.45
N MET A 240 5.47 9.85 29.31
CA MET A 240 4.31 10.11 28.44
C MET A 240 3.00 9.65 29.08
N PHE A 241 2.95 8.40 29.52
CA PHE A 241 1.72 7.77 30.02
C PHE A 241 1.44 8.09 31.50
N GLY A 242 2.43 8.59 32.22
CA GLY A 242 2.33 8.90 33.64
C GLY A 242 1.78 10.30 33.95
N GLN A 243 1.36 11.08 32.98
CA GLN A 243 0.84 12.43 33.22
C GLN A 243 -0.66 12.42 33.52
N ASN A 244 -1.04 13.06 34.63
CA ASN A 244 -2.44 13.14 35.07
C ASN A 244 -3.12 14.49 34.74
N GLY A 245 -2.36 15.46 34.22
CA GLY A 245 -2.83 16.77 33.78
C GLY A 245 -3.47 16.77 32.41
N THR A 246 -3.30 17.88 31.67
CA THR A 246 -3.74 17.97 30.27
C THR A 246 -2.97 16.97 29.42
N SER A 247 -3.70 16.21 28.62
CA SER A 247 -3.18 15.14 27.76
C SER A 247 -3.56 15.40 26.31
N LEU A 248 -2.77 14.88 25.38
CA LEU A 248 -3.16 14.86 23.97
C LEU A 248 -4.48 14.10 23.83
N ASP A 249 -5.50 14.76 23.30
CA ASP A 249 -6.82 14.21 23.03
C ASP A 249 -6.99 14.08 21.50
N LEU A 250 -7.08 12.85 21.02
CA LEU A 250 -7.17 12.55 19.59
C LEU A 250 -8.50 13.00 18.98
N GLY A 251 -9.60 12.96 19.74
CA GLY A 251 -10.88 13.49 19.28
C GLY A 251 -10.77 14.98 18.98
N LYS A 252 -10.22 15.74 19.93
CA LYS A 252 -9.95 17.18 19.74
C LYS A 252 -8.94 17.43 18.63
N ALA A 253 -7.89 16.62 18.54
CA ALA A 253 -6.89 16.75 17.47
C ALA A 253 -7.50 16.60 16.07
N ILE A 254 -8.45 15.69 15.91
CA ILE A 254 -9.20 15.53 14.65
C ILE A 254 -10.09 16.74 14.37
N GLU A 255 -10.82 17.23 15.37
CA GLU A 255 -11.73 18.39 15.26
C GLU A 255 -10.96 19.65 14.89
N ASP A 256 -9.88 19.94 15.61
CA ASP A 256 -9.03 21.12 15.42
C ASP A 256 -8.16 21.02 14.14
N GLY A 257 -8.07 19.82 13.54
CA GLY A 257 -7.24 19.57 12.37
C GLY A 257 -5.74 19.59 12.69
N GLN A 258 -5.33 19.06 13.83
CA GLN A 258 -3.92 19.01 14.22
C GLN A 258 -3.10 18.08 13.32
N ILE A 259 -1.86 18.46 13.08
CA ILE A 259 -0.88 17.65 12.34
C ILE A 259 0.03 16.97 13.36
N ILE A 260 -0.23 15.69 13.62
CA ILE A 260 0.55 14.88 14.55
C ILE A 260 1.63 14.15 13.76
N ILE A 261 2.90 14.33 14.15
CA ILE A 261 4.04 13.67 13.51
C ILE A 261 4.73 12.82 14.57
N ALA A 262 4.51 11.52 14.52
CA ALA A 262 5.02 10.56 15.47
C ALA A 262 6.23 9.83 14.91
N ASN A 263 7.38 10.11 15.46
CA ASN A 263 8.59 9.34 15.29
C ASN A 263 8.63 8.22 16.33
N VAL A 264 8.44 7.00 15.86
CA VAL A 264 8.47 5.79 16.70
C VAL A 264 9.71 4.96 16.46
N SER A 265 10.78 5.60 15.97
CA SER A 265 12.07 4.95 15.78
C SER A 265 12.74 4.60 17.12
N THR A 266 13.38 3.45 17.14
CA THR A 266 14.22 3.00 18.27
C THR A 266 15.65 3.52 18.21
N GLN A 267 15.99 4.30 17.17
CA GLN A 267 17.29 4.93 17.06
C GLN A 267 17.53 5.89 18.24
N GLY A 268 18.67 5.75 18.91
CA GLY A 268 18.98 6.54 20.11
C GLY A 268 18.74 5.80 21.41
N GLY A 269 18.10 4.62 21.40
CA GLY A 269 18.02 3.72 22.55
C GLY A 269 17.08 4.17 23.69
N CYS A 270 16.22 5.19 23.45
CA CYS A 270 15.29 5.67 24.48
C CYS A 270 14.05 4.78 24.64
N VAL A 271 13.74 3.96 23.63
CA VAL A 271 12.64 2.99 23.65
C VAL A 271 13.06 1.68 23.01
N SER A 272 12.49 0.57 23.46
CA SER A 272 12.63 -0.74 22.82
C SER A 272 11.71 -0.84 21.59
N GLU A 273 11.95 -1.83 20.71
CA GLU A 273 11.07 -2.11 19.57
C GLU A 273 9.63 -2.41 20.01
N GLU A 274 9.48 -3.20 21.07
CA GLU A 274 8.18 -3.51 21.66
C GLU A 274 7.47 -2.28 22.21
N GLY A 275 8.20 -1.40 22.92
CA GLY A 275 7.67 -0.15 23.45
C GLY A 275 7.22 0.81 22.34
N ALA A 276 7.99 0.92 21.27
CA ALA A 276 7.65 1.74 20.11
C ALA A 276 6.40 1.19 19.37
N ALA A 277 6.35 -0.13 19.15
CA ALA A 277 5.21 -0.80 18.55
C ALA A 277 3.95 -0.66 19.41
N LEU A 278 4.09 -0.79 20.73
CA LEU A 278 3.00 -0.62 21.70
C LEU A 278 2.42 0.79 21.64
N PHE A 279 3.27 1.81 21.71
CA PHE A 279 2.83 3.20 21.60
C PHE A 279 2.09 3.47 20.28
N ALA A 280 2.67 3.07 19.14
CA ALA A 280 2.05 3.29 17.84
C ALA A 280 0.70 2.54 17.69
N THR A 281 0.62 1.33 18.22
CA THR A 281 -0.62 0.53 18.20
C THR A 281 -1.72 1.17 19.04
N ILE A 282 -1.39 1.67 20.23
CA ILE A 282 -2.33 2.41 21.09
C ILE A 282 -2.79 3.68 20.39
N LEU A 283 -1.86 4.47 19.85
CA LEU A 283 -2.14 5.72 19.16
C LEU A 283 -3.11 5.51 17.97
N LEU A 284 -2.87 4.47 17.15
CA LEU A 284 -3.75 4.11 16.04
C LEU A 284 -5.12 3.62 16.52
N SER A 285 -5.18 2.78 17.55
CA SER A 285 -6.43 2.27 18.11
C SER A 285 -7.31 3.40 18.66
N ASP A 286 -6.69 4.33 19.37
CA ASP A 286 -7.37 5.50 19.93
C ASP A 286 -7.85 6.46 18.83
N LEU A 287 -7.02 6.67 17.79
CA LEU A 287 -7.44 7.47 16.62
C LEU A 287 -8.68 6.90 15.94
N TRP A 288 -8.73 5.56 15.76
CA TRP A 288 -9.89 4.87 15.19
C TRP A 288 -11.14 5.07 16.02
N THR A 289 -10.99 4.96 17.34
CA THR A 289 -12.11 5.13 18.27
C THR A 289 -12.63 6.57 18.25
N ALA A 290 -11.72 7.54 18.29
CA ALA A 290 -12.06 8.96 18.18
C ALA A 290 -12.79 9.29 16.85
N ALA A 291 -12.33 8.72 15.75
CA ALA A 291 -12.96 8.92 14.45
C ALA A 291 -14.37 8.30 14.38
N LYS A 292 -14.56 7.11 14.95
CA LYS A 292 -15.89 6.46 15.04
C LYS A 292 -16.87 7.29 15.86
N GLU A 293 -16.44 7.85 16.99
CA GLU A 293 -17.29 8.69 17.82
C GLU A 293 -17.74 9.95 17.06
N ARG A 294 -16.82 10.58 16.34
CA ARG A 294 -17.14 11.75 15.51
C ARG A 294 -18.13 11.43 14.39
N GLY A 295 -18.04 10.23 13.81
CA GLY A 295 -18.93 9.79 12.73
C GLY A 295 -20.36 9.44 13.17
N LYS A 296 -20.63 9.33 14.47
CA LYS A 296 -21.98 9.03 14.98
C LYS A 296 -22.97 10.15 14.64
N GLY A 297 -24.02 9.79 13.91
CA GLY A 297 -25.08 10.72 13.53
C GLY A 297 -24.76 11.65 12.37
N THR A 298 -23.58 11.53 11.76
CA THR A 298 -23.18 12.29 10.58
C THR A 298 -23.41 11.47 9.33
N GLU A 299 -23.96 12.07 8.26
CA GLU A 299 -24.11 11.38 6.97
C GLU A 299 -22.72 11.10 6.36
N GLU A 300 -22.58 9.96 5.69
CA GLU A 300 -21.35 9.64 4.95
C GLU A 300 -21.04 10.74 3.93
N GLY A 301 -19.82 11.29 3.99
CA GLY A 301 -19.36 12.40 3.15
C GLY A 301 -19.46 13.79 3.78
N ASP A 302 -20.13 13.97 4.92
CA ASP A 302 -20.15 15.23 5.66
C ASP A 302 -19.07 15.30 6.75
N VAL A 303 -18.38 14.19 7.00
CA VAL A 303 -17.30 14.12 7.98
C VAL A 303 -16.03 14.72 7.38
N LYS A 304 -15.46 15.72 8.06
CA LYS A 304 -14.20 16.37 7.66
C LYS A 304 -13.07 15.34 7.60
N PRO A 305 -12.29 15.26 6.50
CA PRO A 305 -11.19 14.33 6.37
C PRO A 305 -10.11 14.51 7.44
N PHE A 306 -9.57 13.39 7.91
CA PHE A 306 -8.33 13.33 8.67
C PHE A 306 -7.41 12.34 7.97
N TYR A 307 -6.19 12.77 7.63
CA TYR A 307 -5.27 11.99 6.82
C TYR A 307 -4.33 11.18 7.71
N VAL A 308 -4.11 9.92 7.37
CA VAL A 308 -3.22 9.05 8.11
C VAL A 308 -2.15 8.51 7.17
N TYR A 309 -0.90 8.81 7.46
CA TYR A 309 0.26 8.35 6.71
C TYR A 309 1.06 7.38 7.56
N ILE A 310 1.20 6.16 7.10
CA ILE A 310 1.95 5.12 7.80
C ILE A 310 3.04 4.61 6.87
N ASP A 311 4.29 4.92 7.19
CA ASP A 311 5.44 4.29 6.54
C ASP A 311 5.71 2.95 7.22
N GLU A 312 6.22 1.96 6.47
CA GLU A 312 6.45 0.58 6.93
C GLU A 312 5.24 -0.01 7.69
N PHE A 313 4.07 0.06 7.03
CA PHE A 313 2.77 -0.30 7.61
C PHE A 313 2.71 -1.71 8.21
N GLN A 314 3.50 -2.66 7.72
CA GLN A 314 3.56 -4.03 8.25
C GLN A 314 3.94 -4.10 9.73
N ASN A 315 4.59 -3.07 10.28
CA ASN A 315 4.94 -3.03 11.70
C ASN A 315 3.73 -2.78 12.62
N PHE A 316 2.59 -2.37 12.05
CA PHE A 316 1.39 -1.96 12.79
C PHE A 316 0.14 -2.76 12.40
N VAL A 317 0.32 -3.94 11.83
CA VAL A 317 -0.77 -4.82 11.37
C VAL A 317 -1.50 -5.41 12.58
N THR A 318 -2.71 -4.96 12.85
CA THR A 318 -3.58 -5.47 13.92
C THR A 318 -4.92 -5.95 13.38
N PRO A 319 -5.63 -6.89 14.06
CA PRO A 319 -6.97 -7.31 13.67
C PRO A 319 -7.96 -6.15 13.58
N THR A 320 -7.80 -5.19 14.47
CA THR A 320 -8.62 -3.97 14.52
C THR A 320 -8.46 -3.13 13.26
N ILE A 321 -7.23 -3.06 12.72
CA ILE A 321 -6.94 -2.32 11.49
C ILE A 321 -7.65 -2.96 10.30
N ALA A 322 -7.64 -4.30 10.16
CA ALA A 322 -8.32 -4.99 9.06
C ALA A 322 -9.82 -4.63 9.01
N LYS A 323 -10.51 -4.75 10.15
CA LYS A 323 -11.94 -4.39 10.24
C LYS A 323 -12.20 -2.90 10.02
N ASN A 324 -11.27 -2.07 10.41
CA ASN A 324 -11.43 -0.63 10.35
C ASN A 324 -11.10 -0.06 8.96
N LEU A 325 -10.20 -0.67 8.19
CA LEU A 325 -9.92 -0.27 6.80
C LEU A 325 -11.19 -0.19 5.96
N ASP A 326 -12.09 -1.17 6.10
CA ASP A 326 -13.35 -1.22 5.36
C ASP A 326 -14.30 -0.06 5.73
N GLN A 327 -14.20 0.44 6.96
CA GLN A 327 -15.08 1.47 7.53
C GLN A 327 -14.44 2.86 7.60
N ALA A 328 -13.12 2.95 7.40
CA ALA A 328 -12.33 4.18 7.57
C ALA A 328 -12.91 5.38 6.84
N ARG A 329 -13.32 5.15 5.60
CA ARG A 329 -13.93 6.17 4.74
C ARG A 329 -15.17 6.79 5.38
N GLY A 330 -16.06 5.96 5.95
CA GLY A 330 -17.29 6.43 6.60
C GLY A 330 -17.04 7.33 7.81
N PHE A 331 -15.89 7.15 8.48
CA PHE A 331 -15.47 7.95 9.62
C PHE A 331 -14.53 9.11 9.24
N GLY A 332 -14.33 9.34 7.95
CA GLY A 332 -13.49 10.43 7.44
C GLY A 332 -11.97 10.19 7.62
N LEU A 333 -11.52 8.96 7.89
CA LEU A 333 -10.11 8.63 7.90
C LEU A 333 -9.66 8.21 6.50
N HIS A 334 -8.70 8.95 5.96
CA HIS A 334 -8.14 8.70 4.64
C HIS A 334 -6.69 8.22 4.79
N LEU A 335 -6.44 6.95 4.45
CA LEU A 335 -5.18 6.29 4.72
C LEU A 335 -4.24 6.35 3.52
N THR A 336 -2.97 6.59 3.80
CA THR A 336 -1.84 6.38 2.89
C THR A 336 -0.91 5.38 3.57
N LEU A 337 -0.89 4.17 3.05
CA LEU A 337 -0.15 3.04 3.61
C LEU A 337 1.04 2.73 2.72
N ALA A 338 2.23 2.62 3.30
CA ALA A 338 3.43 2.26 2.55
C ALA A 338 4.15 1.09 3.18
N ASN A 339 4.71 0.22 2.33
CA ASN A 339 5.61 -0.84 2.72
C ASN A 339 6.55 -1.21 1.57
N GLN A 340 7.57 -2.04 1.85
CA GLN A 340 8.56 -2.40 0.84
C GLN A 340 7.99 -3.38 -0.17
N PHE A 341 7.27 -4.41 0.28
CA PHE A 341 6.62 -5.38 -0.59
C PHE A 341 5.37 -5.97 0.06
N PRO A 342 4.34 -6.36 -0.72
CA PRO A 342 3.04 -6.77 -0.21
C PRO A 342 3.07 -7.93 0.79
N ARG A 343 3.97 -8.89 0.58
CA ARG A 343 4.08 -10.07 1.46
C ARG A 343 4.55 -9.76 2.88
N GLN A 344 5.16 -8.60 3.12
CA GLN A 344 5.46 -8.17 4.49
C GLN A 344 4.20 -8.08 5.34
N ILE A 345 3.10 -7.58 4.75
CA ILE A 345 1.80 -7.52 5.44
C ILE A 345 1.26 -8.94 5.66
N LEU A 346 1.37 -9.81 4.65
CA LEU A 346 0.88 -11.19 4.71
C LEU A 346 1.53 -11.98 5.85
N HIS A 347 2.82 -11.73 6.10
CA HIS A 347 3.61 -12.42 7.13
C HIS A 347 3.65 -11.67 8.47
N ALA A 348 2.96 -10.54 8.60
CA ALA A 348 2.93 -9.75 9.83
C ALA A 348 1.96 -10.35 10.87
N GLY A 349 2.36 -11.42 11.51
CA GLY A 349 1.60 -12.08 12.58
C GLY A 349 0.36 -12.85 12.10
N ALA A 350 -0.42 -13.35 13.02
CA ALA A 350 -1.57 -14.25 12.75
C ALA A 350 -2.69 -13.63 11.89
N ASN A 351 -2.80 -12.31 11.85
CA ASN A 351 -3.83 -11.59 11.09
C ASN A 351 -3.33 -10.97 9.79
N GLY A 352 -2.07 -11.22 9.43
CA GLY A 352 -1.44 -10.63 8.25
C GLY A 352 -2.21 -10.88 6.97
N ALA A 353 -2.71 -12.10 6.76
CA ALA A 353 -3.50 -12.44 5.58
C ALA A 353 -4.80 -11.61 5.47
N GLN A 354 -5.54 -11.47 6.56
CA GLN A 354 -6.78 -10.68 6.58
C GLN A 354 -6.50 -9.19 6.30
N VAL A 355 -5.44 -8.64 6.89
CA VAL A 355 -5.06 -7.24 6.66
C VAL A 355 -4.57 -7.04 5.22
N TYR A 356 -3.79 -7.98 4.69
CA TYR A 356 -3.34 -7.96 3.30
C TYR A 356 -4.52 -7.89 2.33
N ASP A 357 -5.50 -8.79 2.48
CA ASP A 357 -6.69 -8.82 1.62
C ASP A 357 -7.49 -7.52 1.75
N SER A 358 -7.67 -7.01 2.97
CA SER A 358 -8.35 -5.74 3.22
C SER A 358 -7.61 -4.55 2.57
N VAL A 359 -6.28 -4.47 2.68
CA VAL A 359 -5.47 -3.42 2.03
C VAL A 359 -5.59 -3.50 0.52
N MET A 360 -5.44 -4.70 -0.06
CA MET A 360 -5.50 -4.90 -1.51
C MET A 360 -6.87 -4.55 -2.10
N ALA A 361 -7.96 -4.80 -1.36
CA ALA A 361 -9.33 -4.51 -1.77
C ALA A 361 -9.71 -3.03 -1.58
N ASN A 362 -9.37 -2.43 -0.43
CA ASN A 362 -9.88 -1.12 -0.03
C ASN A 362 -8.97 0.05 -0.43
N ALA A 363 -7.64 -0.15 -0.50
CA ALA A 363 -6.75 0.87 -1.05
C ALA A 363 -6.82 0.86 -2.59
N ARG A 364 -7.87 1.51 -3.10
CA ARG A 364 -8.22 1.48 -4.54
C ARG A 364 -7.26 2.27 -5.42
N SER A 365 -6.54 3.23 -4.83
CA SER A 365 -5.45 3.93 -5.49
C SER A 365 -4.13 3.28 -5.11
N LYS A 366 -3.29 2.97 -6.09
CA LYS A 366 -2.00 2.29 -5.88
C LYS A 366 -0.88 3.00 -6.65
N VAL A 367 0.27 3.11 -6.00
CA VAL A 367 1.53 3.55 -6.61
C VAL A 367 2.58 2.50 -6.30
N VAL A 368 3.16 1.94 -7.33
CA VAL A 368 4.16 0.88 -7.24
C VAL A 368 5.45 1.36 -7.89
N PHE A 369 6.50 1.47 -7.08
CA PHE A 369 7.87 1.68 -7.51
C PHE A 369 8.53 0.35 -7.83
N SER A 370 9.80 0.38 -8.30
CA SER A 370 10.56 -0.83 -8.59
C SER A 370 10.48 -1.85 -7.44
N LEU A 371 10.15 -3.08 -7.78
CA LEU A 371 9.90 -4.15 -6.84
C LEU A 371 10.44 -5.48 -7.38
N GLU A 372 10.99 -6.30 -6.51
CA GLU A 372 11.54 -7.61 -6.85
C GLU A 372 10.65 -8.76 -6.37
N GLY A 373 10.83 -9.91 -7.00
CA GLY A 373 10.18 -11.17 -6.65
C GLY A 373 8.81 -11.36 -7.31
N LYS A 374 8.66 -12.47 -8.06
CA LYS A 374 7.44 -12.84 -8.77
C LYS A 374 6.21 -12.77 -7.85
N GLU A 375 6.34 -13.29 -6.64
CA GLU A 375 5.25 -13.40 -5.66
C GLU A 375 4.75 -12.06 -5.12
N ASN A 376 5.59 -11.01 -5.21
CA ASN A 376 5.21 -9.65 -4.87
C ASN A 376 4.63 -8.90 -6.08
N LEU A 377 5.20 -9.16 -7.26
CA LEU A 377 4.83 -8.48 -8.51
C LEU A 377 3.49 -8.95 -9.06
N GLU A 378 3.21 -10.26 -9.02
CA GLU A 378 2.05 -10.86 -9.66
C GLU A 378 0.71 -10.32 -9.12
N PRO A 379 0.45 -10.25 -7.79
CA PRO A 379 -0.78 -9.65 -7.26
C PRO A 379 -0.96 -8.19 -7.63
N LEU A 380 0.14 -7.43 -7.66
CA LEU A 380 0.12 -6.01 -8.05
C LEU A 380 -0.12 -5.84 -9.55
N ALA A 381 0.47 -6.70 -10.39
CA ALA A 381 0.23 -6.72 -11.82
C ALA A 381 -1.26 -6.97 -12.13
N TYR A 382 -1.86 -7.96 -11.49
CA TYR A 382 -3.31 -8.17 -11.58
C TYR A 382 -4.11 -6.95 -11.13
N SER A 383 -3.79 -6.40 -9.96
CA SER A 383 -4.53 -5.26 -9.40
C SER A 383 -4.45 -4.00 -10.27
N LEU A 384 -3.29 -3.73 -10.88
CA LEU A 384 -3.07 -2.52 -11.66
C LEU A 384 -3.52 -2.66 -13.12
N PHE A 385 -3.21 -3.78 -13.78
CA PHE A 385 -3.28 -3.92 -15.23
C PHE A 385 -4.46 -4.76 -15.74
N MET A 386 -5.15 -5.55 -14.88
CA MET A 386 -6.20 -6.47 -15.32
C MET A 386 -7.28 -5.79 -16.17
N GLY A 387 -7.65 -4.56 -15.83
CA GLY A 387 -8.68 -3.79 -16.58
C GLY A 387 -8.26 -3.29 -17.96
N VAL A 388 -6.98 -3.44 -18.32
CA VAL A 388 -6.42 -3.01 -19.62
C VAL A 388 -5.76 -4.16 -20.39
N MET A 389 -5.64 -5.34 -19.78
CA MET A 389 -5.18 -6.54 -20.48
C MET A 389 -6.26 -6.98 -21.47
N ASN A 390 -5.90 -7.00 -22.74
CA ASN A 390 -6.79 -7.48 -23.80
C ASN A 390 -6.47 -8.93 -24.12
N PRO A 391 -7.34 -9.90 -23.79
CA PRO A 391 -7.13 -11.30 -24.12
C PRO A 391 -7.15 -11.56 -25.64
N ASP A 392 -7.73 -10.64 -26.42
CA ASP A 392 -7.78 -10.72 -27.87
C ASP A 392 -6.57 -10.03 -28.54
N GLU A 393 -5.52 -9.67 -27.78
CA GLU A 393 -4.29 -9.10 -28.33
C GLU A 393 -3.58 -10.13 -29.22
N ILE A 394 -3.45 -9.79 -30.50
CA ILE A 394 -2.81 -10.64 -31.48
C ILE A 394 -1.30 -10.66 -31.23
N LYS A 395 -0.73 -11.86 -31.02
CA LYS A 395 0.71 -12.07 -30.88
C LYS A 395 1.37 -12.19 -32.25
N LEU A 396 0.76 -13.00 -33.11
CA LEU A 396 1.30 -13.35 -34.42
C LEU A 396 0.16 -13.64 -35.38
N GLU A 397 0.25 -13.06 -36.55
CA GLU A 397 -0.59 -13.44 -37.69
C GLU A 397 0.21 -14.37 -38.59
N LEU A 398 -0.29 -15.56 -38.78
CA LEU A 398 0.30 -16.54 -39.69
C LEU A 398 -0.38 -16.39 -41.05
N TYR A 399 0.44 -16.26 -42.09
CA TYR A 399 0.01 -16.18 -43.45
C TYR A 399 0.45 -17.45 -44.19
N SER A 400 -0.46 -18.09 -44.88
CA SER A 400 -0.13 -19.14 -45.84
C SER A 400 -0.12 -18.57 -47.26
N THR A 401 0.73 -19.12 -48.10
CA THR A 401 0.70 -18.82 -49.52
C THR A 401 -0.43 -19.60 -50.17
N LYS A 402 -1.31 -18.89 -50.87
CA LYS A 402 -2.39 -19.47 -51.66
C LYS A 402 -2.26 -19.01 -53.08
N VAL A 403 -2.53 -19.93 -54.03
CA VAL A 403 -2.62 -19.59 -55.45
C VAL A 403 -3.88 -18.70 -55.62
N MET A 404 -3.65 -17.46 -55.90
CA MET A 404 -4.74 -16.46 -56.12
C MET A 404 -5.25 -16.49 -57.54
N GLU A 405 -4.33 -16.72 -58.47
CA GLU A 405 -4.62 -16.74 -59.90
C GLU A 405 -3.67 -17.64 -60.63
N ILE A 406 -4.14 -18.37 -61.65
CA ILE A 406 -3.33 -19.13 -62.58
C ILE A 406 -3.37 -18.36 -63.89
N VAL A 407 -2.25 -17.79 -64.29
CA VAL A 407 -2.11 -17.07 -65.56
C VAL A 407 -1.48 -18.00 -66.57
N GLU A 408 -2.16 -18.16 -67.69
CA GLU A 408 -1.64 -18.90 -68.84
C GLU A 408 -0.78 -17.96 -69.67
N GLU A 409 0.51 -18.25 -69.80
CA GLU A 409 1.47 -17.54 -70.67
C GLU A 409 1.91 -18.49 -71.76
N THR A 410 1.77 -18.09 -73.01
CA THR A 410 2.29 -18.85 -74.13
C THR A 410 3.78 -18.55 -74.31
N ARG A 411 4.62 -19.60 -74.25
CA ARG A 411 6.02 -19.47 -74.53
C ARG A 411 6.41 -20.25 -75.77
N THR A 412 7.16 -19.57 -76.64
CA THR A 412 7.73 -20.16 -77.82
C THR A 412 9.01 -20.89 -77.47
N ILE A 413 9.01 -22.21 -77.65
CA ILE A 413 10.22 -23.03 -77.47
C ILE A 413 10.81 -23.28 -78.82
N ARG A 414 12.04 -22.88 -79.04
CA ARG A 414 12.82 -23.23 -80.22
C ARG A 414 13.70 -24.42 -79.91
N SER A 415 13.44 -25.53 -80.64
CA SER A 415 14.33 -26.68 -80.62
C SER A 415 15.11 -26.76 -81.92
N THR A 416 16.42 -26.81 -81.86
CA THR A 416 17.27 -27.08 -83.00
C THR A 416 17.85 -28.50 -82.88
N SER A 417 17.54 -29.35 -83.85
CA SER A 417 18.15 -30.66 -83.94
C SER A 417 19.12 -30.70 -85.12
N GLU A 418 20.33 -31.03 -84.86
CA GLU A 418 21.33 -31.37 -85.89
C GLU A 418 21.49 -32.90 -85.91
N SER A 419 21.07 -33.50 -87.01
CA SER A 419 21.35 -34.95 -87.24
C SER A 419 22.30 -35.08 -88.43
N SER A 420 23.44 -35.71 -88.21
CA SER A 420 24.34 -36.20 -89.28
C SER A 420 24.43 -37.73 -89.17
N SER A 421 23.97 -38.37 -90.20
CA SER A 421 24.20 -39.80 -90.36
C SER A 421 25.02 -40.10 -91.65
N GLU A 422 26.22 -40.53 -91.51
CA GLU A 422 27.03 -41.21 -92.59
C GLU A 422 27.01 -42.71 -92.32
N GLY A 423 26.32 -43.43 -93.22
CA GLY A 423 26.34 -44.92 -93.13
C GLY A 423 26.05 -45.50 -94.48
N GLU A 424 27.09 -46.17 -95.09
CA GLU A 424 26.90 -47.09 -96.16
C GLU A 424 26.53 -48.45 -95.54
N GLY A 425 25.31 -48.90 -95.73
CA GLY A 425 24.89 -50.22 -95.30
C GLY A 425 23.40 -50.42 -95.48
N ILE A 426 23.03 -51.51 -96.16
CA ILE A 426 21.68 -51.98 -96.26
C ILE A 426 21.27 -52.52 -94.91
N PHE A 427 20.46 -51.87 -94.17
CA PHE A 427 19.83 -52.40 -92.99
C PHE A 427 18.32 -52.03 -92.98
N ALA A 428 17.52 -53.07 -92.98
CA ALA A 428 16.13 -52.94 -92.56
C ALA A 428 16.15 -52.91 -91.04
N GLY A 429 15.88 -51.72 -90.47
CA GLY A 429 15.83 -51.55 -89.01
C GLY A 429 14.95 -50.44 -88.65
N GLN A 430 14.11 -50.68 -87.70
CA GLN A 430 13.29 -49.62 -87.07
C GLN A 430 14.25 -48.76 -86.21
N THR A 431 14.19 -47.46 -86.43
CA THR A 431 14.88 -46.49 -85.58
C THR A 431 13.89 -45.86 -84.62
N ILE A 432 14.09 -46.16 -83.37
CA ILE A 432 13.33 -45.46 -82.31
C ILE A 432 14.21 -44.34 -81.84
N THR A 433 13.76 -43.11 -81.98
CA THR A 433 14.44 -41.96 -81.43
C THR A 433 13.67 -41.48 -80.21
N GLU A 434 14.25 -41.63 -79.05
CA GLU A 434 13.73 -41.03 -77.83
C GLU A 434 14.55 -39.72 -77.52
N SER A 435 13.88 -38.62 -77.40
CA SER A 435 14.51 -37.40 -76.92
C SER A 435 13.91 -36.98 -75.60
N GLU A 436 14.77 -36.80 -74.60
CA GLU A 436 14.38 -36.21 -73.32
C GLU A 436 14.97 -34.79 -73.25
N GLY A 437 14.11 -33.81 -73.05
CA GLY A 437 14.53 -32.45 -72.84
C GLY A 437 13.86 -31.88 -71.59
N GLY A 438 14.67 -31.32 -70.70
CA GLY A 438 14.17 -30.65 -69.50
C GLY A 438 14.71 -29.22 -69.41
N ALA A 439 13.82 -28.29 -69.04
CA ALA A 439 14.22 -26.94 -68.70
C ALA A 439 14.10 -26.72 -67.21
N ILE A 440 15.18 -26.24 -66.60
CA ILE A 440 15.22 -25.87 -65.18
C ILE A 440 15.15 -24.32 -65.11
N TYR A 441 14.19 -23.81 -64.38
CA TYR A 441 14.12 -22.40 -64.07
C TYR A 441 14.50 -22.18 -62.59
N GLY A 442 15.60 -21.48 -62.36
CA GLY A 442 16.01 -21.05 -61.06
C GLY A 442 15.43 -19.68 -60.76
N GLY A 443 14.67 -19.59 -59.72
CA GLY A 443 14.20 -18.38 -59.07
C GLY A 443 13.55 -18.78 -57.75
N ASP A 444 13.93 -18.16 -56.67
CA ASP A 444 13.62 -18.50 -55.30
C ASP A 444 12.28 -19.23 -55.05
N GLN A 445 12.43 -20.43 -54.55
CA GLN A 445 11.41 -21.32 -53.97
C GLN A 445 10.43 -22.00 -54.97
N GLN A 446 10.78 -23.17 -55.32
CA GLN A 446 10.10 -24.31 -55.96
C GLN A 446 10.48 -24.54 -57.42
N ASP A 447 11.36 -25.55 -57.59
CA ASP A 447 11.74 -26.12 -58.91
C ASP A 447 10.55 -26.82 -59.54
N ALA A 448 10.01 -26.24 -60.61
CA ALA A 448 9.07 -26.95 -61.48
C ALA A 448 9.86 -27.62 -62.59
N ARG A 449 9.82 -28.94 -62.62
CA ARG A 449 10.43 -29.76 -63.67
C ARG A 449 9.35 -30.15 -64.67
N LEU A 450 9.50 -29.73 -65.91
CA LEU A 450 8.68 -30.18 -67.02
C LEU A 450 9.45 -31.23 -67.82
N TRP A 451 8.92 -32.41 -67.93
CA TRP A 451 9.46 -33.48 -68.75
C TRP A 451 8.56 -33.72 -69.95
N ASN A 452 9.14 -33.77 -71.13
CA ASN A 452 8.44 -34.16 -72.34
C ASN A 452 9.14 -35.35 -72.96
N LYS A 453 8.40 -36.39 -73.26
CA LYS A 453 8.91 -37.58 -73.93
C LYS A 453 8.15 -37.75 -75.24
N SER A 454 8.84 -37.63 -76.35
CA SER A 454 8.27 -37.89 -77.66
C SER A 454 9.04 -39.00 -78.40
N GLY A 455 8.33 -39.98 -78.89
CA GLY A 455 8.87 -41.04 -79.71
C GLY A 455 8.25 -41.02 -81.13
N ALA A 456 9.06 -41.14 -82.13
CA ALA A 456 8.64 -41.35 -83.49
C ALA A 456 9.17 -42.63 -84.07
N ILE A 457 8.31 -43.46 -84.72
CA ILE A 457 8.67 -44.70 -85.43
C ILE A 457 8.44 -44.39 -86.95
N SER A 458 9.51 -44.67 -87.77
CA SER A 458 9.44 -44.60 -89.19
C SER A 458 10.00 -45.84 -89.87
N ASP A 459 9.22 -46.48 -90.70
CA ASP A 459 9.66 -47.55 -91.60
C ASP A 459 9.96 -47.03 -92.98
N GLY A 460 11.12 -47.21 -93.55
CA GLY A 460 11.45 -46.85 -94.90
C GLY A 460 12.84 -47.24 -95.40
N THR A 461 12.94 -48.05 -96.43
CA THR A 461 14.18 -48.36 -97.13
C THR A 461 14.43 -47.27 -98.18
N SER A 462 15.40 -46.41 -98.03
CA SER A 462 16.01 -45.65 -99.11
C SER A 462 17.44 -45.12 -98.71
N ARG A 463 18.39 -45.27 -99.65
CA ARG A 463 19.69 -44.60 -99.54
C ARG A 463 19.52 -43.09 -99.71
N MET A 464 19.76 -42.40 -98.70
CA MET A 464 19.83 -40.93 -98.82
C MET A 464 20.69 -40.37 -97.65
N SER A 465 21.74 -39.61 -97.97
CA SER A 465 22.46 -38.82 -97.02
C SER A 465 21.67 -37.49 -96.89
N ILE A 466 21.03 -37.32 -95.81
CA ILE A 466 20.33 -36.07 -95.54
C ILE A 466 21.01 -35.40 -94.31
N ARG A 467 21.59 -34.21 -94.59
CA ARG A 467 21.87 -33.23 -93.54
C ARG A 467 20.66 -32.35 -93.35
N GLY A 468 19.92 -32.63 -92.36
CA GLY A 468 18.75 -31.78 -92.02
C GLY A 468 19.04 -30.93 -90.78
N ARG A 469 19.02 -29.64 -90.95
CA ARG A 469 18.85 -28.71 -89.82
C ARG A 469 17.34 -28.45 -89.74
N GLY A 470 16.72 -28.97 -88.73
CA GLY A 470 15.34 -28.65 -88.41
C GLY A 470 15.29 -27.68 -87.24
N SER A 471 14.72 -26.55 -87.42
CA SER A 471 14.28 -25.71 -86.29
C SER A 471 12.75 -25.76 -86.24
N SER A 472 12.23 -26.21 -85.15
CA SER A 472 10.80 -26.12 -84.88
C SER A 472 10.55 -25.11 -83.78
N GLU A 473 9.60 -24.23 -84.02
CA GLU A 473 9.03 -23.35 -82.99
C GLU A 473 7.68 -23.96 -82.60
N SER A 474 7.53 -24.25 -81.33
CA SER A 474 6.24 -24.67 -80.79
C SER A 474 5.84 -23.75 -79.66
N GLU A 475 4.63 -23.28 -79.71
CA GLU A 475 4.03 -22.51 -78.63
C GLU A 475 3.46 -23.50 -77.58
N VAL A 476 3.99 -23.42 -76.37
CA VAL A 476 3.54 -24.26 -75.25
C VAL A 476 2.91 -23.39 -74.21
N PRO A 477 1.67 -23.66 -73.79
CA PRO A 477 1.07 -22.94 -72.67
C PRO A 477 1.83 -23.28 -71.36
N VAL A 478 2.31 -22.25 -70.69
CA VAL A 478 2.94 -22.36 -69.37
C VAL A 478 2.01 -21.69 -68.35
N PHE A 479 1.56 -22.49 -67.39
CA PHE A 479 0.75 -21.96 -66.29
C PHE A 479 1.61 -21.41 -65.18
N ARG A 480 1.46 -20.15 -64.89
CA ARG A 480 2.18 -19.48 -63.78
C ARG A 480 1.16 -19.22 -62.66
N ASN A 481 1.48 -19.79 -61.49
CA ASN A 481 0.71 -19.51 -60.28
C ASN A 481 1.10 -18.16 -59.70
N ILE A 482 0.16 -17.25 -59.61
CA ILE A 482 0.32 -16.02 -58.81
C ILE A 482 -0.02 -16.38 -57.38
N LEU A 483 1.01 -16.35 -56.52
CA LEU A 483 0.89 -16.65 -55.09
C LEU A 483 0.55 -15.38 -54.32
N GLY A 484 -0.56 -15.39 -53.62
CA GLY A 484 -0.93 -14.36 -52.67
C GLY A 484 -0.76 -14.85 -51.23
N LYS A 485 -0.68 -13.92 -50.30
CA LYS A 485 -0.68 -14.21 -48.86
C LYS A 485 -2.11 -14.18 -48.33
N GLU A 486 -2.61 -15.27 -47.81
CA GLU A 486 -3.89 -15.36 -47.11
C GLU A 486 -3.62 -15.61 -45.63
N LYS A 487 -4.34 -14.85 -44.77
CA LYS A 487 -4.24 -15.02 -43.31
C LYS A 487 -4.79 -16.40 -42.95
N SER A 488 -3.91 -17.29 -42.46
CA SER A 488 -4.24 -18.69 -42.18
C SER A 488 -4.69 -18.90 -40.75
N SER A 489 -4.06 -18.20 -39.80
CA SER A 489 -4.43 -18.28 -38.39
C SER A 489 -3.94 -17.05 -37.61
N VAL A 490 -4.54 -16.85 -36.44
CA VAL A 490 -4.16 -15.80 -35.49
C VAL A 490 -3.81 -16.47 -34.17
N GLN A 491 -2.68 -16.14 -33.64
CA GLN A 491 -2.31 -16.51 -32.27
C GLN A 491 -2.53 -15.32 -31.36
N PHE A 492 -3.36 -15.49 -30.33
CA PHE A 492 -3.57 -14.52 -29.28
C PHE A 492 -2.50 -14.66 -28.21
N ARG A 493 -2.24 -13.58 -27.46
CA ARG A 493 -1.34 -13.62 -26.33
C ARG A 493 -2.02 -14.32 -25.15
N PRO A 494 -1.40 -15.35 -24.56
CA PRO A 494 -1.92 -15.95 -23.34
C PRO A 494 -1.86 -14.95 -22.19
N LEU A 495 -2.83 -15.01 -21.28
CA LEU A 495 -2.93 -14.11 -20.10
C LEU A 495 -1.63 -14.13 -19.28
N THR A 496 -0.97 -15.27 -19.18
CA THR A 496 0.32 -15.42 -18.50
C THR A 496 1.41 -14.53 -19.12
N GLU A 497 1.47 -14.41 -20.44
CA GLU A 497 2.43 -13.50 -21.10
C GLU A 497 2.09 -12.02 -20.83
N LEU A 498 0.81 -11.68 -20.82
CA LEU A 498 0.36 -10.31 -20.48
C LEU A 498 0.71 -9.96 -19.03
N ILE A 499 0.54 -10.91 -18.10
CA ILE A 499 0.93 -10.73 -16.70
C ILE A 499 2.44 -10.58 -16.57
N HIS A 500 3.24 -11.39 -17.26
CA HIS A 500 4.70 -11.25 -17.26
C HIS A 500 5.16 -9.87 -17.77
N ARG A 501 4.52 -9.33 -18.79
CA ARG A 501 4.80 -7.95 -19.26
C ARG A 501 4.44 -6.91 -18.21
N ALA A 502 3.30 -7.07 -17.55
CA ALA A 502 2.88 -6.18 -16.46
C ALA A 502 3.87 -6.26 -15.28
N MET A 503 4.33 -7.47 -14.92
CA MET A 503 5.36 -7.63 -13.90
C MET A 503 6.69 -6.98 -14.31
N ALA A 504 7.12 -7.12 -15.56
CA ALA A 504 8.33 -6.47 -16.07
C ALA A 504 8.23 -4.95 -15.95
N ALA A 505 7.08 -4.37 -16.26
CA ALA A 505 6.84 -2.93 -16.10
C ALA A 505 6.90 -2.45 -14.64
N LEU A 506 6.65 -3.33 -13.66
CA LEU A 506 6.78 -3.03 -12.24
C LEU A 506 8.18 -3.29 -11.68
N PHE A 507 8.95 -4.17 -12.33
CA PHE A 507 10.30 -4.53 -11.94
C PHE A 507 11.33 -3.52 -12.43
N ASP A 508 11.26 -3.15 -13.71
CA ASP A 508 12.26 -2.33 -14.40
C ASP A 508 11.86 -0.85 -14.33
N GLN A 509 12.14 -0.23 -13.17
CA GLN A 509 11.87 1.18 -12.94
C GLN A 509 13.05 1.86 -12.29
N ASP A 510 13.38 3.05 -12.78
CA ASP A 510 14.38 3.92 -12.20
C ASP A 510 13.95 4.49 -10.84
N GLN A 511 14.91 5.02 -10.09
CA GLN A 511 14.62 5.72 -8.85
C GLN A 511 13.61 6.86 -9.09
N ARG A 512 12.59 6.97 -8.24
CA ARG A 512 11.49 7.94 -8.33
C ARG A 512 10.48 7.69 -9.45
N HIS A 513 10.71 6.71 -10.31
CA HIS A 513 9.74 6.27 -11.28
C HIS A 513 8.80 5.23 -10.65
N GLY A 514 7.55 5.29 -11.00
CA GLY A 514 6.54 4.36 -10.50
C GLY A 514 5.34 4.23 -11.43
N VAL A 515 4.63 3.12 -11.29
CA VAL A 515 3.35 2.90 -11.95
C VAL A 515 2.23 3.27 -10.99
N ALA A 516 1.40 4.20 -11.40
CA ALA A 516 0.25 4.66 -10.62
C ALA A 516 -1.07 4.28 -11.29
N ARG A 517 -2.01 3.79 -10.49
CA ARG A 517 -3.41 3.65 -10.87
C ARG A 517 -4.29 4.24 -9.78
N LEU A 518 -4.91 5.36 -10.05
CA LEU A 518 -5.86 6.00 -9.14
C LEU A 518 -7.28 5.54 -9.42
N VAL A 519 -8.14 5.60 -8.41
CA VAL A 519 -9.56 5.30 -8.58
C VAL A 519 -10.16 6.18 -9.67
N GLY A 520 -10.94 5.57 -10.58
CA GLY A 520 -11.51 6.25 -11.75
C GLY A 520 -10.63 6.24 -13.01
N MET A 521 -9.34 5.84 -12.90
CA MET A 521 -8.49 5.66 -14.08
C MET A 521 -8.76 4.31 -14.73
N ARG A 522 -8.88 4.31 -16.06
CA ARG A 522 -9.04 3.08 -16.85
C ARG A 522 -7.74 2.27 -16.94
N ALA A 523 -6.63 2.96 -17.11
CA ALA A 523 -5.30 2.37 -17.27
C ALA A 523 -4.32 2.90 -16.22
N PRO A 524 -3.35 2.10 -15.77
CA PRO A 524 -2.22 2.61 -15.02
C PRO A 524 -1.35 3.52 -15.88
N VAL A 525 -0.62 4.42 -15.23
CA VAL A 525 0.30 5.36 -15.89
C VAL A 525 1.67 5.30 -15.24
N ASN A 526 2.72 5.43 -16.04
CA ASN A 526 4.06 5.64 -15.54
C ASN A 526 4.20 7.10 -15.09
N MET A 527 4.78 7.32 -13.94
CA MET A 527 4.97 8.65 -13.37
C MET A 527 6.35 8.82 -12.74
N VAL A 528 6.81 10.05 -12.70
CA VAL A 528 7.99 10.47 -11.93
C VAL A 528 7.54 11.31 -10.75
N THR A 529 7.94 10.92 -9.53
CA THR A 529 7.61 11.68 -8.33
C THR A 529 8.37 12.99 -8.24
N PRO A 530 7.80 14.04 -7.59
CA PRO A 530 8.48 15.31 -7.42
C PRO A 530 9.79 15.16 -6.65
N THR A 531 10.76 16.02 -6.94
CA THR A 531 11.99 16.10 -6.14
C THR A 531 11.68 16.84 -4.83
N VAL A 532 11.89 16.16 -3.72
CA VAL A 532 11.76 16.76 -2.39
C VAL A 532 13.09 17.39 -2.01
N ALA A 533 13.13 18.72 -2.01
CA ALA A 533 14.34 19.45 -1.66
C ALA A 533 14.70 19.26 -0.18
N LYS A 534 15.99 18.97 0.07
CA LYS A 534 16.57 18.98 1.40
C LYS A 534 16.82 20.44 1.81
N MET A 535 16.27 20.85 2.96
CA MET A 535 16.47 22.21 3.45
C MET A 535 17.83 22.36 4.13
N PRO A 536 18.49 23.51 3.99
CA PRO A 536 19.77 23.79 4.65
C PRO A 536 19.55 24.21 6.12
N THR A 537 18.76 23.44 6.84
CA THR A 537 18.41 23.69 8.24
C THR A 537 19.51 23.17 9.14
N THR A 538 19.99 23.99 10.07
CA THR A 538 20.91 23.54 11.11
C THR A 538 20.16 22.87 12.25
N LYS A 539 20.84 21.98 13.00
CA LYS A 539 20.28 21.35 14.19
C LYS A 539 19.70 22.39 15.16
N LYS A 540 20.44 23.49 15.41
CA LYS A 540 19.99 24.58 16.26
C LYS A 540 18.66 25.21 15.80
N MET A 541 18.45 25.36 14.49
CA MET A 541 17.19 25.88 13.95
C MET A 541 16.03 24.90 14.20
N ALA A 542 16.27 23.60 13.97
CA ALA A 542 15.28 22.56 14.21
C ALA A 542 14.91 22.49 15.71
N ASP A 543 15.90 22.50 16.61
CA ASP A 543 15.68 22.47 18.07
C ASP A 543 14.92 23.71 18.54
N SER A 544 15.29 24.90 18.04
CA SER A 544 14.57 26.15 18.36
C SER A 544 13.13 26.15 17.84
N PHE A 545 12.89 25.54 16.69
CA PHE A 545 11.54 25.37 16.16
C PHE A 545 10.73 24.44 17.06
N LEU A 546 11.25 23.27 17.39
CA LEU A 546 10.59 22.28 18.25
C LEU A 546 10.29 22.87 19.64
N THR A 547 11.23 23.58 20.26
CA THR A 547 11.02 24.23 21.56
C THR A 547 9.83 25.18 21.50
N ARG A 548 9.77 26.06 20.48
CA ARG A 548 8.64 27.00 20.31
C ARG A 548 7.30 26.29 20.04
N VAL A 549 7.34 25.12 19.41
CA VAL A 549 6.13 24.31 19.18
C VAL A 549 5.68 23.68 20.49
N TYR A 550 6.58 23.04 21.23
CA TYR A 550 6.26 22.40 22.51
C TYR A 550 5.73 23.39 23.55
N GLU A 551 6.33 24.58 23.66
CA GLU A 551 5.88 25.63 24.60
C GLU A 551 4.43 26.11 24.35
N LYS A 552 3.90 25.92 23.14
CA LYS A 552 2.51 26.26 22.80
C LYS A 552 1.52 25.13 23.07
N LEU A 553 2.00 23.90 23.24
CA LEU A 553 1.15 22.74 23.45
C LEU A 553 0.86 22.56 24.95
N PRO A 554 -0.41 22.61 25.39
CA PRO A 554 -0.76 22.53 26.82
C PRO A 554 -0.48 21.15 27.44
N PHE A 555 -0.20 20.16 26.60
CA PHE A 555 0.10 18.79 26.99
C PHE A 555 1.57 18.40 26.71
N ALA A 556 2.42 19.35 26.34
CA ALA A 556 3.85 19.15 26.23
C ALA A 556 4.54 19.65 27.53
N LEU A 557 5.41 18.82 28.08
CA LEU A 557 6.11 19.09 29.33
C LEU A 557 7.61 18.87 29.13
N LYS A 558 8.43 19.63 29.86
CA LYS A 558 9.83 19.26 30.02
C LYS A 558 9.91 17.97 30.83
N SER A 559 10.79 17.07 30.45
CA SER A 559 10.88 15.76 31.09
C SER A 559 11.17 15.85 32.59
N ALA A 560 11.95 16.85 33.01
CA ALA A 560 12.19 17.09 34.44
C ALA A 560 10.91 17.47 35.22
N ASP A 561 10.05 18.30 34.63
CA ASP A 561 8.75 18.69 35.21
C ASP A 561 7.78 17.50 35.23
N ALA A 562 7.80 16.72 34.16
CA ALA A 562 6.99 15.50 34.04
C ALA A 562 7.39 14.47 35.12
N HIS A 563 8.68 14.27 35.34
CA HIS A 563 9.23 13.44 36.41
C HIS A 563 8.76 13.89 37.79
N LYS A 564 8.95 15.16 38.08
CA LYS A 564 8.53 15.75 39.35
C LYS A 564 7.04 15.55 39.64
N GLN A 565 6.18 15.75 38.66
CA GLN A 565 4.72 15.52 38.78
C GLN A 565 4.39 14.05 39.09
N ILE A 566 5.07 13.10 38.45
CA ILE A 566 4.89 11.67 38.72
C ILE A 566 5.34 11.33 40.14
N GLU A 567 6.53 11.75 40.54
CA GLU A 567 7.09 11.48 41.88
C GLU A 567 6.20 12.07 42.99
N GLU A 568 5.80 13.34 42.88
CA GLU A 568 4.92 13.98 43.87
C GLU A 568 3.60 13.23 44.03
N ARG A 569 3.01 12.77 42.90
CA ARG A 569 1.76 12.00 42.93
C ARG A 569 1.98 10.61 43.58
N GLN A 570 3.02 9.90 43.21
CA GLN A 570 3.34 8.59 43.78
C GLN A 570 3.65 8.70 45.27
N GLN A 571 4.39 9.73 45.71
CA GLN A 571 4.68 9.98 47.14
C GLN A 571 3.38 10.24 47.92
N LYS A 572 2.45 11.04 47.38
CA LYS A 572 1.13 11.27 48.03
C LYS A 572 0.34 9.97 48.19
N LEU A 573 0.34 9.08 47.20
CA LEU A 573 -0.32 7.79 47.28
C LEU A 573 0.30 6.89 48.37
N VAL A 574 1.61 6.83 48.44
CA VAL A 574 2.32 5.99 49.43
C VAL A 574 2.19 6.56 50.86
N SER A 575 2.16 7.89 51.01
CA SER A 575 2.04 8.54 52.33
C SER A 575 0.62 8.50 52.94
N GLY A 576 -0.37 8.13 52.15
CA GLY A 576 -1.78 8.10 52.60
C GLY A 576 -2.48 9.47 52.66
N ASN A 577 -1.84 10.55 52.23
CA ASN A 577 -2.44 11.89 52.12
C ASN A 577 -3.11 12.06 50.75
N SER A 578 -4.23 11.41 50.52
CA SER A 578 -5.07 11.70 49.35
C SER A 578 -6.02 12.86 49.66
N ASP A 579 -5.56 14.10 49.49
CA ASP A 579 -6.46 15.25 49.39
C ASP A 579 -7.30 15.09 48.11
N ALA A 580 -8.55 14.76 48.30
CA ALA A 580 -9.54 14.54 47.23
C ALA A 580 -10.09 15.85 46.62
N ASP A 581 -9.30 16.94 46.62
CA ASP A 581 -9.75 18.25 46.18
C ASP A 581 -8.75 18.94 45.25
N ASP A 582 -8.69 18.47 44.00
CA ASP A 582 -8.27 19.29 42.86
C ASP A 582 -8.99 18.81 41.59
N ALA A 583 -10.33 18.94 41.63
CA ALA A 583 -11.17 18.73 40.46
C ALA A 583 -11.44 20.08 39.81
N GLU A 584 -10.81 20.40 38.70
CA GLU A 584 -11.33 21.43 37.81
C GLU A 584 -12.80 21.12 37.43
N PRO A 585 -13.69 22.09 37.49
CA PRO A 585 -15.11 21.88 37.23
C PRO A 585 -15.33 21.50 35.73
N VAL A 586 -16.00 20.41 35.53
CA VAL A 586 -16.51 20.00 34.21
C VAL A 586 -17.38 21.16 33.67
N PRO A 587 -17.12 21.71 32.47
CA PRO A 587 -17.94 22.77 31.92
C PRO A 587 -19.37 22.27 31.71
N ALA A 588 -20.33 22.97 32.33
CA ALA A 588 -21.75 22.68 32.27
C ALA A 588 -22.25 22.62 30.81
N LYS A 589 -23.03 21.58 30.52
CA LYS A 589 -23.74 21.42 29.25
C LYS A 589 -24.53 22.70 28.94
N ARG A 590 -24.17 23.41 27.88
CA ARG A 590 -25.03 24.46 27.30
C ARG A 590 -26.34 23.78 26.85
N LYS A 591 -27.43 24.16 27.48
CA LYS A 591 -28.79 23.87 27.00
C LYS A 591 -28.93 24.57 25.65
N ILE A 592 -29.19 23.80 24.62
CA ILE A 592 -29.62 24.30 23.32
C ILE A 592 -31.11 24.62 23.50
N SER A 593 -31.43 25.89 23.39
CA SER A 593 -32.81 26.40 23.19
C SER A 593 -33.11 26.45 21.71
#